data_b6328c8ee17504a52f3bf987f6fb63ab
#
_entry.id   b6328c8ee17504a52f3bf987f6fb63ab
#
_cell.length_a   1.000
_cell.length_b   1.000
_cell.length_c   1.000
_cell.angle_alpha   90.00
_cell.angle_beta   90.00
_cell.angle_gamma   90.00
#
_symmetry.space_group_name_H-M   'P 1'
#
loop_
_entity.id
_entity.type
_entity.pdbx_description
1 polymer ?
#
loop_
_entity_poly.entity_id
_entity_poly.type
_entity_poly.pdbx_seq_one_letter_code
_entity_poly.pdbx_strand_id
1 'polypeptide(L)'
;NFEDAIVSGIVESNPANPTLGWETVTITDIGVDFDIFNGLLNFTADYYNKKTDDILLAYPSPKEIGIGSDFKVSQNIGTVSNKGLELSITHNKTLGDFAYTVGFNMSKNWNKVTNLGANDPIIESPWIKKVGYAIGTFYGYRSDGLLTQEDIDTGNYITCLLYTSPSPRD
;
A
#
# COMPACT_ATOMS: atom_id res chain seq x y z
N ASN A 1 -53.58 13.30 15.72
CA ASN A 1 -52.40 13.82 16.40
C ASN A 1 -51.49 12.62 16.71
N PHE A 2 -50.47 12.44 15.90
CA PHE A 2 -49.35 11.57 16.29
C PHE A 2 -48.52 12.36 17.29
N GLU A 3 -48.62 12.04 18.56
CA GLU A 3 -47.73 12.54 19.57
C GLU A 3 -46.31 12.08 19.20
N ASP A 4 -45.34 12.98 19.32
CA ASP A 4 -43.88 12.77 19.05
C ASP A 4 -43.30 11.65 19.91
N ALA A 5 -43.68 10.41 19.64
CA ALA A 5 -42.98 9.25 20.19
C ALA A 5 -41.75 8.98 19.32
N ILE A 6 -40.57 9.28 19.84
CA ILE A 6 -39.31 8.85 19.23
C ILE A 6 -39.30 7.31 19.23
N VAL A 7 -39.58 6.73 18.07
CA VAL A 7 -39.49 5.28 17.86
C VAL A 7 -38.04 4.96 17.54
N SER A 8 -37.35 4.20 18.42
CA SER A 8 -36.06 3.65 18.12
C SER A 8 -36.13 2.70 16.92
N GLY A 9 -35.61 3.11 15.81
CA GLY A 9 -35.42 2.23 14.64
C GLY A 9 -34.12 1.46 14.76
N ILE A 10 -34.09 0.22 14.29
CA ILE A 10 -32.87 -0.57 14.10
C ILE A 10 -32.44 -0.38 12.65
N VAL A 11 -31.25 0.13 12.45
CA VAL A 11 -30.61 0.23 11.12
C VAL A 11 -29.44 -0.72 11.12
N GLU A 12 -29.37 -1.58 10.11
CA GLU A 12 -28.20 -2.42 9.88
C GLU A 12 -27.02 -1.52 9.46
N SER A 13 -25.95 -1.50 10.26
CA SER A 13 -24.81 -0.61 10.02
C SER A 13 -23.74 -1.23 9.15
N ASN A 14 -23.55 -2.55 9.18
CA ASN A 14 -22.60 -3.27 8.35
C ASN A 14 -23.13 -4.67 8.03
N PRO A 15 -23.23 -5.06 6.76
CA PRO A 15 -23.60 -6.42 6.41
C PRO A 15 -22.51 -7.40 6.92
N ALA A 16 -22.96 -8.45 7.61
CA ALA A 16 -22.08 -9.50 8.06
C ALA A 16 -21.60 -10.33 6.88
N ASN A 17 -20.31 -10.64 6.85
CA ASN A 17 -19.75 -11.61 5.90
C ASN A 17 -19.45 -12.93 6.62
N PRO A 18 -20.27 -13.97 6.47
CA PRO A 18 -20.07 -15.25 7.15
C PRO A 18 -18.86 -16.04 6.61
N THR A 19 -18.27 -15.62 5.50
CA THR A 19 -17.12 -16.29 4.86
C THR A 19 -15.78 -15.65 5.23
N LEU A 20 -15.76 -14.77 6.25
CA LEU A 20 -14.50 -14.21 6.73
C LEU A 20 -13.58 -15.29 7.29
N GLY A 21 -12.35 -15.30 6.80
CA GLY A 21 -11.28 -16.19 7.19
C GLY A 21 -10.03 -15.45 7.67
N TRP A 22 -9.03 -16.23 8.05
CA TRP A 22 -7.72 -15.72 8.42
C TRP A 22 -6.86 -15.48 7.17
N GLU A 23 -6.02 -14.47 7.24
CA GLU A 23 -4.97 -14.26 6.25
C GLU A 23 -3.95 -15.40 6.32
N THR A 24 -3.47 -15.84 5.17
CA THR A 24 -2.47 -16.90 5.06
C THR A 24 -1.14 -16.31 4.61
N VAL A 25 -0.08 -16.61 5.37
CA VAL A 25 1.27 -16.15 5.05
C VAL A 25 2.15 -17.34 4.71
N THR A 26 2.70 -17.34 3.51
CA THR A 26 3.69 -18.31 3.05
C THR A 26 5.04 -17.61 2.89
N ILE A 27 6.07 -18.13 3.55
CA ILE A 27 7.43 -17.59 3.49
C ILE A 27 8.36 -18.69 2.98
N THR A 28 9.18 -18.35 1.99
CA THR A 28 10.35 -19.12 1.58
C THR A 28 11.56 -18.26 1.83
N ASP A 29 12.51 -18.78 2.58
CA ASP A 29 13.74 -18.10 2.98
C ASP A 29 14.95 -18.99 2.68
N ILE A 30 15.99 -18.40 2.08
CA ILE A 30 17.25 -19.06 1.79
C ILE A 30 18.37 -18.13 2.21
N GLY A 31 19.13 -18.56 3.23
CA GLY A 31 20.24 -17.82 3.77
C GLY A 31 21.54 -18.59 3.66
N VAL A 32 22.63 -17.85 3.62
CA VAL A 32 24.00 -18.37 3.72
C VAL A 32 24.82 -17.52 4.67
N ASP A 33 25.50 -18.21 5.56
CA ASP A 33 26.42 -17.61 6.54
C ASP A 33 27.80 -18.15 6.34
N PHE A 34 28.79 -17.26 6.23
CA PHE A 34 30.19 -17.60 6.13
C PHE A 34 31.00 -16.91 7.22
N ASP A 35 31.77 -17.68 7.94
CA ASP A 35 32.82 -17.19 8.81
C ASP A 35 34.18 -17.56 8.18
N ILE A 36 34.97 -16.56 7.85
CA ILE A 36 36.23 -16.72 7.15
C ILE A 36 37.38 -16.22 8.04
N PHE A 37 38.49 -16.94 8.05
CA PHE A 37 39.69 -16.62 8.80
C PHE A 37 39.47 -16.48 10.31
N ASN A 38 38.74 -17.43 10.93
CA ASN A 38 38.48 -17.48 12.38
C ASN A 38 37.85 -16.20 12.93
N GLY A 39 36.76 -15.72 12.29
CA GLY A 39 36.02 -14.57 12.72
C GLY A 39 36.54 -13.23 12.22
N LEU A 40 37.57 -13.23 11.38
CA LEU A 40 38.06 -12.00 10.76
C LEU A 40 37.02 -11.36 9.85
N LEU A 41 36.28 -12.19 9.10
CA LEU A 41 35.24 -11.75 8.19
C LEU A 41 33.99 -12.64 8.35
N ASN A 42 32.89 -12.05 8.79
CA ASN A 42 31.57 -12.69 8.82
C ASN A 42 30.76 -12.11 7.71
N PHE A 43 30.10 -12.97 6.95
CA PHE A 43 29.25 -12.63 5.83
C PHE A 43 27.93 -13.38 5.95
N THR A 44 26.81 -12.66 5.91
CA THR A 44 25.47 -13.23 5.88
C THR A 44 24.75 -12.67 4.66
N ALA A 45 24.09 -13.53 3.91
CA ALA A 45 23.23 -13.14 2.81
C ALA A 45 21.92 -13.95 2.84
N ASP A 46 20.79 -13.27 2.86
CA ASP A 46 19.48 -13.86 2.91
C ASP A 46 18.61 -13.38 1.75
N TYR A 47 17.89 -14.31 1.14
CA TYR A 47 16.86 -14.02 0.18
C TYR A 47 15.54 -14.61 0.67
N TYR A 48 14.52 -13.78 0.78
CA TYR A 48 13.18 -14.22 1.16
C TYR A 48 12.12 -13.88 0.10
N ASN A 49 11.09 -14.72 0.05
CA ASN A 49 9.87 -14.49 -0.70
C ASN A 49 8.68 -14.77 0.22
N LYS A 50 8.01 -13.71 0.63
CA LYS A 50 6.82 -13.74 1.49
C LYS A 50 5.59 -13.42 0.67
N LYS A 51 4.65 -14.34 0.61
CA LYS A 51 3.33 -14.14 0.00
C LYS A 51 2.27 -14.12 1.11
N THR A 52 1.43 -13.09 1.11
CA THR A 52 0.27 -13.00 2.00
C THR A 52 -0.97 -13.09 1.11
N ASP A 53 -1.76 -14.12 1.31
CA ASP A 53 -3.03 -14.36 0.63
C ASP A 53 -4.20 -14.05 1.57
N ASP A 54 -5.37 -13.87 1.00
CA ASP A 54 -6.62 -13.66 1.73
C ASP A 54 -6.62 -12.44 2.65
N ILE A 55 -5.89 -11.39 2.24
CA ILE A 55 -5.83 -10.12 2.98
C ILE A 55 -7.24 -9.51 3.02
N LEU A 56 -7.65 -9.10 4.22
CA LEU A 56 -8.92 -8.43 4.45
C LEU A 56 -8.93 -7.05 3.78
N LEU A 57 -9.81 -6.89 2.81
CA LEU A 57 -10.05 -5.61 2.15
C LEU A 57 -11.50 -5.18 2.37
N ALA A 58 -11.67 -3.89 2.69
CA ALA A 58 -12.98 -3.28 2.78
C ALA A 58 -13.51 -2.99 1.35
N TYR A 59 -14.53 -3.72 0.96
CA TYR A 59 -15.15 -3.63 -0.36
C TYR A 59 -16.36 -2.69 -0.32
N PRO A 60 -16.45 -1.66 -1.17
CA PRO A 60 -17.64 -0.83 -1.24
C PRO A 60 -18.84 -1.67 -1.69
N SER A 61 -19.92 -1.56 -0.96
CA SER A 61 -21.17 -2.26 -1.30
C SER A 61 -21.80 -1.66 -2.56
N PRO A 62 -22.35 -2.47 -3.47
CA PRO A 62 -23.10 -1.95 -4.61
C PRO A 62 -24.25 -1.04 -4.15
N LYS A 63 -24.42 0.09 -4.82
CA LYS A 63 -25.47 1.09 -4.47
C LYS A 63 -26.88 0.54 -4.63
N GLU A 64 -27.03 -0.49 -5.44
CA GLU A 64 -28.28 -1.17 -5.76
C GLU A 64 -28.91 -1.88 -4.55
N ILE A 65 -28.10 -2.14 -3.49
CA ILE A 65 -28.60 -2.78 -2.26
C ILE A 65 -29.45 -1.82 -1.41
N GLY A 66 -29.43 -0.51 -1.74
CA GLY A 66 -30.26 0.51 -1.05
C GLY A 66 -29.76 0.88 0.36
N ILE A 67 -28.64 0.33 0.78
CA ILE A 67 -27.94 0.68 2.01
C ILE A 67 -26.93 1.77 1.62
N GLY A 68 -26.99 2.95 2.18
CA GLY A 68 -26.22 4.14 1.76
C GLY A 68 -24.81 3.92 1.20
N SER A 69 -24.27 4.89 0.47
CA SER A 69 -23.04 4.79 -0.34
C SER A 69 -21.74 4.50 0.42
N ASP A 70 -21.76 4.51 1.75
CA ASP A 70 -20.56 4.40 2.59
C ASP A 70 -20.37 3.01 3.21
N PHE A 71 -21.24 2.07 2.86
CA PHE A 71 -21.13 0.71 3.37
C PHE A 71 -20.00 -0.05 2.71
N LYS A 72 -19.16 -0.64 3.56
CA LYS A 72 -18.04 -1.49 3.13
C LYS A 72 -18.19 -2.87 3.75
N VAL A 73 -18.10 -3.89 2.94
CA VAL A 73 -18.07 -5.29 3.37
C VAL A 73 -16.62 -5.76 3.38
N SER A 74 -16.15 -6.28 4.50
CA SER A 74 -14.82 -6.88 4.56
C SER A 74 -14.80 -8.24 3.86
N GLN A 75 -13.83 -8.46 2.98
CA GLN A 75 -13.66 -9.70 2.22
C GLN A 75 -12.18 -10.11 2.18
N ASN A 76 -11.93 -11.42 2.21
CA ASN A 76 -10.59 -11.99 2.08
C ASN A 76 -10.25 -12.17 0.60
N ILE A 77 -9.78 -11.11 -0.06
CA ILE A 77 -9.55 -11.10 -1.52
C ILE A 77 -8.19 -10.55 -1.94
N GLY A 78 -7.44 -9.94 -1.02
CA GLY A 78 -6.15 -9.35 -1.33
C GLY A 78 -5.01 -10.35 -1.36
N THR A 79 -4.07 -10.18 -2.28
CA THR A 79 -2.79 -10.91 -2.26
C THR A 79 -1.64 -9.96 -2.50
N VAL A 80 -0.60 -10.08 -1.67
CA VAL A 80 0.61 -9.26 -1.73
C VAL A 80 1.84 -10.15 -1.68
N SER A 81 2.81 -9.86 -2.54
CA SER A 81 4.11 -10.49 -2.57
C SER A 81 5.18 -9.50 -2.13
N ASN A 82 6.01 -9.92 -1.18
CA ASN A 82 7.20 -9.22 -0.72
C ASN A 82 8.40 -10.13 -0.97
N LYS A 83 9.39 -9.60 -1.70
CA LYS A 83 10.67 -10.29 -1.91
C LYS A 83 11.78 -9.40 -1.38
N GLY A 84 12.78 -9.97 -0.76
CA GLY A 84 13.87 -9.18 -0.25
C GLY A 84 15.21 -9.90 -0.36
N LEU A 85 16.24 -9.07 -0.40
CA LEU A 85 17.63 -9.47 -0.29
C LEU A 85 18.23 -8.69 0.89
N GLU A 86 18.86 -9.41 1.80
CA GLU A 86 19.57 -8.85 2.94
C GLU A 86 21.01 -9.30 2.89
N LEU A 87 21.93 -8.38 3.17
CA LEU A 87 23.36 -8.60 3.17
C LEU A 87 23.95 -7.97 4.42
N SER A 88 24.75 -8.73 5.15
CA SER A 88 25.52 -8.25 6.28
C SER A 88 26.99 -8.71 6.14
N ILE A 89 27.90 -7.78 6.31
CA ILE A 89 29.35 -8.06 6.30
C ILE A 89 29.94 -7.42 7.54
N THR A 90 30.68 -8.20 8.33
CA THR A 90 31.38 -7.71 9.51
C THR A 90 32.82 -8.12 9.45
N HIS A 91 33.71 -7.15 9.59
CA HIS A 91 35.17 -7.37 9.66
C HIS A 91 35.68 -7.06 11.06
N ASN A 92 36.32 -8.04 11.69
CA ASN A 92 36.90 -7.92 13.03
C ASN A 92 38.41 -8.09 12.94
N LYS A 93 39.19 -7.20 13.54
CA LYS A 93 40.64 -7.34 13.59
C LYS A 93 41.24 -6.78 14.87
N THR A 94 42.20 -7.49 15.41
CA THR A 94 43.06 -7.05 16.53
C THR A 94 44.47 -6.85 16.03
N LEU A 95 45.03 -5.66 16.30
CA LEU A 95 46.38 -5.25 15.94
C LEU A 95 47.13 -4.82 17.21
N GLY A 96 47.83 -5.75 17.89
CA GLY A 96 48.38 -5.49 19.21
C GLY A 96 47.33 -5.16 20.23
N ASP A 97 47.42 -3.97 20.86
CA ASP A 97 46.44 -3.50 21.85
C ASP A 97 45.20 -2.83 21.25
N PHE A 98 45.16 -2.67 19.92
CA PHE A 98 44.04 -2.04 19.21
C PHE A 98 43.18 -3.12 18.56
N ALA A 99 41.87 -3.14 18.92
CA ALA A 99 40.86 -3.99 18.29
C ALA A 99 39.77 -3.14 17.64
N TYR A 100 39.32 -3.52 16.46
CA TYR A 100 38.24 -2.86 15.78
C TYR A 100 37.26 -3.84 15.12
N THR A 101 36.02 -3.40 15.00
CA THR A 101 34.97 -4.06 14.25
C THR A 101 34.34 -3.07 13.28
N VAL A 102 34.25 -3.43 12.02
CA VAL A 102 33.54 -2.64 10.99
C VAL A 102 32.45 -3.50 10.38
N GLY A 103 31.22 -3.00 10.41
CA GLY A 103 30.05 -3.67 9.86
C GLY A 103 29.43 -2.88 8.71
N PHE A 104 28.94 -3.59 7.72
CA PHE A 104 28.14 -3.07 6.61
C PHE A 104 26.88 -3.92 6.46
N ASN A 105 25.70 -3.26 6.44
CA ASN A 105 24.41 -3.92 6.21
C ASN A 105 23.71 -3.25 5.04
N MET A 106 23.11 -4.06 4.19
CA MET A 106 22.28 -3.62 3.06
C MET A 106 21.03 -4.48 2.98
N SER A 107 19.89 -3.86 2.78
CA SER A 107 18.64 -4.58 2.49
C SER A 107 17.91 -3.95 1.32
N LYS A 108 17.25 -4.77 0.52
CA LYS A 108 16.37 -4.36 -0.58
C LYS A 108 15.11 -5.18 -0.55
N ASN A 109 13.97 -4.49 -0.42
CA ASN A 109 12.65 -5.12 -0.47
C ASN A 109 11.91 -4.69 -1.74
N TRP A 110 11.24 -5.65 -2.38
CA TRP A 110 10.32 -5.45 -3.49
C TRP A 110 8.93 -5.89 -3.05
N ASN A 111 8.04 -4.93 -2.90
CA ASN A 111 6.64 -5.14 -2.56
C ASN A 111 5.78 -5.04 -3.82
N LYS A 112 4.83 -5.95 -3.98
CA LYS A 112 3.92 -5.94 -5.11
C LYS A 112 2.55 -6.48 -4.73
N VAL A 113 1.51 -5.72 -5.01
CA VAL A 113 0.14 -6.20 -4.97
C VAL A 113 -0.08 -7.12 -6.18
N THR A 114 -0.55 -8.35 -5.94
CA THR A 114 -0.75 -9.34 -7.00
C THR A 114 -2.22 -9.63 -7.27
N ASN A 115 -3.10 -9.39 -6.29
CA ASN A 115 -4.54 -9.53 -6.45
C ASN A 115 -5.29 -8.54 -5.55
N LEU A 116 -6.39 -7.96 -6.05
CA LEU A 116 -7.32 -7.10 -5.32
C LEU A 116 -8.79 -7.51 -5.57
N GLY A 117 -9.01 -8.72 -6.07
CA GLY A 117 -10.33 -9.17 -6.50
C GLY A 117 -10.84 -8.37 -7.71
N ALA A 118 -12.12 -8.04 -7.73
CA ALA A 118 -12.74 -7.25 -8.80
C ALA A 118 -12.49 -5.73 -8.68
N ASN A 119 -11.83 -5.29 -7.61
CA ASN A 119 -11.62 -3.86 -7.29
C ASN A 119 -10.23 -3.34 -7.64
N ASP A 120 -9.77 -3.58 -8.81
CA ASP A 120 -8.53 -2.97 -9.29
C ASP A 120 -8.84 -1.78 -10.21
N PRO A 121 -8.39 -0.56 -9.90
CA PRO A 121 -7.66 -0.13 -8.70
C PRO A 121 -8.55 0.38 -7.56
N ILE A 122 -8.06 0.30 -6.30
CA ILE A 122 -8.65 0.96 -5.14
C ILE A 122 -7.92 2.28 -4.91
N ILE A 123 -8.62 3.40 -5.03
CA ILE A 123 -8.05 4.75 -4.86
C ILE A 123 -8.47 5.30 -3.50
N GLU A 124 -7.49 5.54 -2.64
CA GLU A 124 -7.64 6.17 -1.32
C GLU A 124 -6.65 7.34 -1.25
N SER A 125 -7.04 8.51 -1.76
CA SER A 125 -6.13 9.67 -1.85
C SER A 125 -5.37 9.94 -0.55
N PRO A 126 -4.05 10.13 -0.57
CA PRO A 126 -3.14 10.25 -1.73
C PRO A 126 -2.56 8.91 -2.23
N TRP A 127 -3.15 7.77 -1.89
CA TRP A 127 -2.63 6.44 -2.15
C TRP A 127 -3.46 5.69 -3.19
N ILE A 128 -2.81 4.77 -3.90
CA ILE A 128 -3.47 3.82 -4.78
C ILE A 128 -3.02 2.40 -4.43
N LYS A 129 -3.98 1.49 -4.35
CA LYS A 129 -3.74 0.05 -4.34
C LYS A 129 -4.10 -0.46 -5.73
N LYS A 130 -3.11 -0.91 -6.48
CA LYS A 130 -3.28 -1.41 -7.86
C LYS A 130 -2.42 -2.63 -8.06
N VAL A 131 -2.97 -3.63 -8.75
CA VAL A 131 -2.23 -4.84 -9.13
C VAL A 131 -0.99 -4.44 -9.95
N GLY A 132 0.15 -5.00 -9.57
CA GLY A 132 1.45 -4.70 -10.19
C GLY A 132 2.26 -3.61 -9.51
N TYR A 133 1.68 -2.83 -8.61
CA TYR A 133 2.32 -1.74 -7.88
C TYR A 133 2.60 -2.12 -6.42
N ALA A 134 3.50 -1.38 -5.77
CA ALA A 134 3.75 -1.54 -4.34
C ALA A 134 2.57 -0.99 -3.51
N ILE A 135 2.35 -1.56 -2.32
CA ILE A 135 1.44 -0.97 -1.33
C ILE A 135 1.99 0.41 -0.94
N GLY A 136 1.10 1.40 -0.82
CA GLY A 136 1.49 2.75 -0.47
C GLY A 136 2.07 3.57 -1.63
N THR A 137 1.81 3.14 -2.87
CA THR A 137 2.14 3.95 -4.06
C THR A 137 1.33 5.23 -4.04
N PHE A 138 2.01 6.37 -4.17
CA PHE A 138 1.35 7.66 -4.29
C PHE A 138 0.59 7.78 -5.61
N TYR A 139 -0.58 8.35 -5.53
CA TYR A 139 -1.43 8.63 -6.67
C TYR A 139 -1.89 10.09 -6.66
N GLY A 140 -1.65 10.79 -7.74
CA GLY A 140 -2.01 12.19 -7.88
C GLY A 140 -1.78 12.71 -9.27
N TYR A 141 -2.13 13.94 -9.48
CA TYR A 141 -1.85 14.63 -10.73
C TYR A 141 -0.38 15.03 -10.81
N ARG A 142 0.22 14.82 -11.95
CA ARG A 142 1.55 15.34 -12.25
C ARG A 142 1.39 16.80 -12.71
N SER A 143 2.08 17.72 -12.05
CA SER A 143 2.14 19.11 -12.52
C SER A 143 2.97 19.18 -13.80
N ASP A 144 2.43 19.83 -14.81
CA ASP A 144 3.12 20.08 -16.09
C ASP A 144 3.74 21.49 -16.12
N GLY A 145 3.75 22.17 -14.98
CA GLY A 145 4.29 23.51 -14.83
C GLY A 145 3.21 24.58 -14.64
N LEU A 146 3.62 25.83 -14.81
CA LEU A 146 2.72 26.98 -14.81
C LEU A 146 2.20 27.23 -16.22
N LEU A 147 0.92 27.56 -16.33
CA LEU A 147 0.31 27.96 -17.60
C LEU A 147 1.02 29.20 -18.13
N THR A 148 1.57 29.12 -19.32
CA THR A 148 2.25 30.24 -19.98
C THR A 148 1.30 30.96 -20.93
N GLN A 149 1.66 32.19 -21.36
CA GLN A 149 0.87 32.91 -22.37
C GLN A 149 0.84 32.16 -23.70
N GLU A 150 1.92 31.46 -24.04
CA GLU A 150 1.99 30.62 -25.24
C GLU A 150 1.02 29.45 -25.20
N ASP A 151 0.85 28.81 -24.02
CA ASP A 151 -0.13 27.74 -23.83
C ASP A 151 -1.57 28.25 -24.03
N ILE A 152 -1.85 29.47 -23.58
CA ILE A 152 -3.16 30.12 -23.73
C ILE A 152 -3.41 30.43 -25.21
N ASP A 153 -2.44 30.99 -25.90
CA ASP A 153 -2.56 31.41 -27.30
C ASP A 153 -2.68 30.21 -28.25
N THR A 154 -2.03 29.11 -27.92
CA THR A 154 -2.07 27.86 -28.72
C THR A 154 -3.21 26.93 -28.32
N GLY A 155 -3.93 27.20 -27.22
CA GLY A 155 -4.99 26.34 -26.70
C GLY A 155 -4.48 25.00 -26.15
N ASN A 156 -3.20 24.91 -25.81
CA ASN A 156 -2.54 23.70 -25.31
C ASN A 156 -2.74 23.52 -23.79
N TYR A 157 -3.98 23.68 -23.34
CA TYR A 157 -4.36 23.45 -21.94
C TYR A 157 -5.77 22.88 -21.84
N ILE A 158 -5.98 22.09 -20.76
CA ILE A 158 -7.31 21.55 -20.46
C ILE A 158 -8.01 22.54 -19.54
N THR A 159 -9.06 23.17 -20.04
CA THR A 159 -9.94 24.01 -19.19
C THR A 159 -10.71 23.11 -18.22
N CYS A 160 -10.43 23.25 -16.93
CA CYS A 160 -11.25 22.63 -15.92
C CYS A 160 -12.57 23.42 -15.81
N LEU A 161 -13.66 22.87 -16.36
CA LEU A 161 -15.00 23.49 -16.36
C LEU A 161 -15.61 23.65 -14.94
N LEU A 162 -14.89 23.29 -13.89
CA LEU A 162 -15.35 23.37 -12.50
C LEU A 162 -15.34 24.78 -11.90
N TYR A 163 -14.85 25.81 -12.65
CA TYR A 163 -14.70 27.19 -12.16
C TYR A 163 -15.43 28.24 -12.99
N THR A 164 -16.48 27.86 -13.70
CA THR A 164 -17.31 28.82 -14.44
C THR A 164 -18.59 29.22 -13.71
N SER A 165 -18.72 28.93 -12.42
CA SER A 165 -19.80 29.53 -11.62
C SER A 165 -19.30 30.88 -11.11
N PRO A 166 -19.87 32.01 -11.54
CA PRO A 166 -19.53 33.31 -10.95
C PRO A 166 -19.82 33.27 -9.46
N SER A 167 -18.88 33.79 -8.68
CA SER A 167 -19.04 33.92 -7.23
C SER A 167 -20.31 34.76 -6.96
N PRO A 168 -21.19 34.35 -6.04
CA PRO A 168 -22.37 35.14 -5.69
C PRO A 168 -22.08 36.43 -4.93
N ARG A 169 -20.91 37.01 -5.09
CA ARG A 169 -20.42 38.19 -4.36
C ARG A 169 -19.96 39.36 -5.26
N ASP A 170 -20.60 39.52 -6.40
CA ASP A 170 -20.53 40.76 -7.16
C ASP A 170 -21.90 41.40 -7.29
#